data_d4a0d9f73f06e746177b1dc3da729faa
#
_entry.id   d4a0d9f73f06e746177b1dc3da729faa
#
_cell.length_a   1.000
_cell.length_b   1.000
_cell.length_c   1.000
_cell.angle_alpha   90.00
_cell.angle_beta   90.00
_cell.angle_gamma   90.00
#
_symmetry.space_group_name_H-M   'P 1'
#
loop_
_entity.id
_entity.type
_entity.pdbx_description
1 polymer ?
#
loop_
_entity_poly.entity_id
_entity_poly.type
_entity_poly.pdbx_seq_one_letter_code
_entity_poly.pdbx_strand_id
1 'polypeptide(L)'
;MKPINERRIVYDILFEVKKKNKSCAVTIDNIFISKKCSELTSVSKKFITNVAYGTIENIILIDYYLSKLLTRPINKVNPSILIILELSAYQILCADNIPESAAVNEAVKLTEELGMVKLKGFVNGVLRNLIRKKDEIQLPSEDNYKDFISVKYSIQKDILDIWENALKNSDDSEVESLDELARNT
;
A
#
# COMPACT_ATOMS: atom_id res chain seq x y z
N MET A 1 0.96 -30.58 -4.94
CA MET A 1 0.32 -29.40 -4.30
C MET A 1 0.49 -28.22 -5.21
N LYS A 2 -0.51 -27.32 -5.34
CA LYS A 2 -0.28 -26.04 -6.02
C LYS A 2 0.73 -25.23 -5.21
N PRO A 3 1.71 -24.57 -5.87
CA PRO A 3 2.63 -23.69 -5.16
C PRO A 3 1.84 -22.63 -4.40
N ILE A 4 2.28 -22.32 -3.19
CA ILE A 4 1.65 -21.29 -2.35
C ILE A 4 1.86 -19.95 -3.02
N ASN A 5 0.77 -19.25 -3.34
CA ASN A 5 0.84 -17.90 -3.90
C ASN A 5 0.99 -16.89 -2.76
N GLU A 6 2.19 -16.36 -2.57
CA GLU A 6 2.53 -15.40 -1.51
C GLU A 6 1.67 -14.13 -1.60
N ARG A 7 1.41 -13.63 -2.81
CA ARG A 7 0.58 -12.43 -3.02
C ARG A 7 -0.89 -12.68 -2.68
N ARG A 8 -1.34 -13.94 -2.81
CA ARG A 8 -2.67 -14.32 -2.32
C ARG A 8 -2.74 -14.23 -0.79
N ILE A 9 -1.70 -14.62 -0.09
CA ILE A 9 -1.62 -14.50 1.37
C ILE A 9 -1.60 -13.02 1.77
N VAL A 10 -0.81 -12.18 1.08
CA VAL A 10 -0.81 -10.73 1.31
C VAL A 10 -2.20 -10.14 1.11
N TYR A 11 -2.89 -10.51 0.02
CA TYR A 11 -4.27 -10.08 -0.21
C TYR A 11 -5.19 -10.48 0.94
N ASP A 12 -5.12 -11.72 1.42
CA ASP A 12 -5.96 -12.20 2.51
C ASP A 12 -5.67 -11.43 3.82
N ILE A 13 -4.40 -11.07 4.10
CA ILE A 13 -4.00 -10.22 5.22
C ILE A 13 -4.64 -8.82 5.08
N LEU A 14 -4.42 -8.16 3.96
CA LEU A 14 -4.93 -6.81 3.72
C LEU A 14 -6.46 -6.77 3.74
N PHE A 15 -7.12 -7.82 3.26
CA PHE A 15 -8.57 -7.94 3.32
C PHE A 15 -9.08 -8.01 4.77
N GLU A 16 -8.44 -8.81 5.64
CA GLU A 16 -8.78 -8.89 7.06
C GLU A 16 -8.54 -7.56 7.78
N VAL A 17 -7.43 -6.90 7.51
CA VAL A 17 -7.09 -5.60 8.10
C VAL A 17 -8.09 -4.53 7.65
N LYS A 18 -8.30 -4.36 6.35
CA LYS A 18 -9.12 -3.25 5.81
C LYS A 18 -10.63 -3.46 5.97
N LYS A 19 -11.09 -4.71 5.94
CA LYS A 19 -12.53 -5.03 6.01
C LYS A 19 -13.02 -5.36 7.40
N LYS A 20 -12.16 -5.94 8.23
CA LYS A 20 -12.51 -6.36 9.59
C LYS A 20 -11.83 -5.53 10.67
N ASN A 21 -11.11 -4.50 10.29
CA ASN A 21 -10.38 -3.58 11.18
C ASN A 21 -9.48 -4.31 12.18
N LYS A 22 -8.78 -5.36 11.69
CA LYS A 22 -7.86 -6.15 12.50
C LYS A 22 -6.46 -5.57 12.48
N SER A 23 -5.69 -5.79 13.55
CA SER A 23 -4.27 -5.49 13.56
C SER A 23 -3.52 -6.30 12.49
N CYS A 24 -2.62 -5.65 11.75
CA CYS A 24 -1.79 -6.30 10.73
C CYS A 24 -0.88 -7.36 11.36
N ALA A 25 -0.20 -7.04 12.47
CA ALA A 25 0.67 -7.96 13.18
C ALA A 25 -0.07 -9.24 13.59
N VAL A 26 -1.20 -9.09 14.30
CA VAL A 26 -2.00 -10.22 14.76
C VAL A 26 -2.52 -11.07 13.59
N THR A 27 -2.86 -10.42 12.47
CA THR A 27 -3.35 -11.13 11.28
C THR A 27 -2.23 -11.96 10.64
N ILE A 28 -1.03 -11.40 10.52
CA ILE A 28 0.15 -12.11 9.98
C ILE A 28 0.49 -13.31 10.86
N ASP A 29 0.57 -13.13 12.18
CA ASP A 29 0.88 -14.20 13.12
C ASP A 29 -0.13 -15.36 13.02
N ASN A 30 -1.43 -15.04 13.00
CA ASN A 30 -2.48 -16.05 12.86
C ASN A 30 -2.39 -16.81 11.53
N ILE A 31 -2.06 -16.14 10.43
CA ILE A 31 -1.90 -16.77 9.13
C ILE A 31 -0.66 -17.68 9.13
N PHE A 32 0.47 -17.26 9.70
CA PHE A 32 1.69 -18.05 9.74
C PHE A 32 1.60 -19.30 10.63
N ILE A 33 0.79 -19.26 11.68
CA ILE A 33 0.51 -20.40 12.54
C ILE A 33 -0.44 -21.40 11.84
N SER A 34 -1.20 -20.97 10.85
CA SER A 34 -2.15 -21.82 10.16
C SER A 34 -1.45 -22.97 9.41
N LYS A 35 -2.11 -24.15 9.35
CA LYS A 35 -1.59 -25.33 8.62
C LYS A 35 -1.28 -25.05 7.15
N LYS A 36 -1.96 -24.09 6.52
CA LYS A 36 -1.72 -23.69 5.11
C LYS A 36 -0.37 -23.03 4.90
N CYS A 37 0.18 -22.42 5.93
CA CYS A 37 1.41 -21.65 5.86
C CYS A 37 2.59 -22.31 6.60
N SER A 38 2.41 -23.52 7.13
CA SER A 38 3.48 -24.25 7.83
C SER A 38 4.69 -24.58 6.93
N GLU A 39 4.48 -24.65 5.61
CA GLU A 39 5.51 -24.97 4.62
C GLU A 39 6.17 -23.71 4.01
N LEU A 40 5.78 -22.50 4.45
CA LEU A 40 6.39 -21.26 3.98
C LEU A 40 7.84 -21.16 4.43
N THR A 41 8.73 -20.89 3.46
CA THR A 41 10.14 -20.58 3.76
C THR A 41 10.27 -19.27 4.52
N SER A 42 11.41 -19.06 5.17
CA SER A 42 11.72 -17.76 5.81
C SER A 42 11.72 -16.60 4.81
N VAL A 43 12.15 -16.85 3.58
CA VAL A 43 12.13 -15.86 2.49
C VAL A 43 10.70 -15.49 2.12
N SER A 44 9.83 -16.49 1.96
CA SER A 44 8.40 -16.24 1.68
C SER A 44 7.70 -15.49 2.80
N LYS A 45 7.99 -15.84 4.05
CA LYS A 45 7.44 -15.11 5.22
C LYS A 45 7.91 -13.65 5.23
N LYS A 46 9.20 -13.41 5.00
CA LYS A 46 9.75 -12.04 4.90
C LYS A 46 9.10 -11.25 3.76
N PHE A 47 8.94 -11.85 2.58
CA PHE A 47 8.26 -11.21 1.45
C PHE A 47 6.82 -10.82 1.80
N ILE A 48 6.04 -11.76 2.37
CA ILE A 48 4.64 -11.52 2.76
C ILE A 48 4.55 -10.38 3.78
N THR A 49 5.39 -10.42 4.81
CA THR A 49 5.43 -9.39 5.85
C THR A 49 5.77 -8.02 5.25
N ASN A 50 6.83 -7.93 4.45
CA ASN A 50 7.25 -6.67 3.84
C ASN A 50 6.17 -6.07 2.92
N VAL A 51 5.55 -6.89 2.08
CA VAL A 51 4.52 -6.38 1.16
C VAL A 51 3.24 -6.00 1.91
N ALA A 52 2.86 -6.74 2.95
CA ALA A 52 1.66 -6.42 3.74
C ALA A 52 1.83 -5.11 4.53
N TYR A 53 2.92 -4.99 5.31
CA TYR A 53 3.19 -3.77 6.07
C TYR A 53 3.47 -2.59 5.15
N GLY A 54 4.34 -2.75 4.17
CA GLY A 54 4.69 -1.66 3.26
C GLY A 54 3.48 -1.13 2.47
N THR A 55 2.52 -1.98 2.12
CA THR A 55 1.26 -1.53 1.51
C THR A 55 0.46 -0.66 2.49
N ILE A 56 0.38 -1.04 3.77
CA ILE A 56 -0.39 -0.30 4.78
C ILE A 56 0.31 1.02 5.12
N GLU A 57 1.61 0.99 5.35
CA GLU A 57 2.43 2.15 5.70
C GLU A 57 2.43 3.20 4.58
N ASN A 58 2.40 2.77 3.31
CA ASN A 58 2.40 3.68 2.16
C ASN A 58 1.01 3.90 1.55
N ILE A 59 -0.06 3.61 2.29
CA ILE A 59 -1.41 3.58 1.71
C ILE A 59 -1.87 4.93 1.16
N ILE A 60 -1.52 6.05 1.80
CA ILE A 60 -1.92 7.39 1.37
C ILE A 60 -1.18 7.77 0.07
N LEU A 61 0.10 7.46 0.00
CA LEU A 61 0.91 7.65 -1.22
C LEU A 61 0.33 6.80 -2.37
N ILE A 62 0.09 5.52 -2.12
CA ILE A 62 -0.45 4.58 -3.10
C ILE A 62 -1.81 5.05 -3.62
N ASP A 63 -2.72 5.40 -2.73
CA ASP A 63 -4.06 5.87 -3.08
C ASP A 63 -4.01 7.19 -3.85
N TYR A 64 -3.06 8.07 -3.53
CA TYR A 64 -2.82 9.29 -4.30
C TYR A 64 -2.46 8.96 -5.75
N TYR A 65 -1.47 8.10 -5.99
CA TYR A 65 -1.08 7.68 -7.34
C TYR A 65 -2.22 6.99 -8.09
N LEU A 66 -2.91 6.06 -7.45
CA LEU A 66 -4.06 5.37 -8.04
C LEU A 66 -5.19 6.35 -8.40
N SER A 67 -5.46 7.35 -7.54
CA SER A 67 -6.49 8.34 -7.79
C SER A 67 -6.26 9.19 -9.05
N LYS A 68 -4.99 9.43 -9.41
CA LYS A 68 -4.60 10.14 -10.64
C LYS A 68 -4.77 9.32 -11.91
N LEU A 69 -4.87 8.00 -11.77
CA LEU A 69 -4.93 7.07 -12.90
C LEU A 69 -6.33 6.49 -13.12
N LEU A 70 -7.16 6.50 -12.08
CA LEU A 70 -8.52 5.98 -12.13
C LEU A 70 -9.48 6.99 -12.76
N THR A 71 -10.39 6.51 -13.60
CA THR A 71 -11.46 7.34 -14.22
C THR A 71 -12.65 7.59 -13.30
N ARG A 72 -12.68 6.93 -12.15
CA ARG A 72 -13.72 7.06 -11.12
C ARG A 72 -13.08 7.23 -9.75
N PRO A 73 -13.79 7.82 -8.78
CA PRO A 73 -13.28 7.93 -7.41
C PRO A 73 -12.86 6.58 -6.84
N ILE A 74 -11.75 6.54 -6.10
CA ILE A 74 -11.15 5.32 -5.57
C ILE A 74 -12.13 4.51 -4.70
N ASN A 75 -12.99 5.18 -3.94
CA ASN A 75 -14.03 4.56 -3.09
C ASN A 75 -15.18 3.89 -3.91
N LYS A 76 -15.21 4.07 -5.22
CA LYS A 76 -16.16 3.41 -6.14
C LYS A 76 -15.54 2.20 -6.84
N VAL A 77 -14.27 1.92 -6.61
CA VAL A 77 -13.62 0.70 -7.08
C VAL A 77 -14.08 -0.48 -6.24
N ASN A 78 -14.26 -1.65 -6.88
CA ASN A 78 -14.56 -2.88 -6.12
C ASN A 78 -13.50 -3.09 -5.04
N PRO A 79 -13.88 -3.30 -3.77
CA PRO A 79 -12.93 -3.36 -2.66
C PRO A 79 -11.84 -4.43 -2.80
N SER A 80 -12.17 -5.60 -3.37
CA SER A 80 -11.18 -6.65 -3.60
C SER A 80 -10.20 -6.27 -4.72
N ILE A 81 -10.68 -5.60 -5.76
CA ILE A 81 -9.82 -5.08 -6.82
C ILE A 81 -8.94 -3.95 -6.30
N LEU A 82 -9.47 -3.08 -5.44
CA LEU A 82 -8.68 -2.01 -4.83
C LEU A 82 -7.50 -2.58 -4.05
N ILE A 83 -7.72 -3.59 -3.20
CA ILE A 83 -6.64 -4.28 -2.47
C ILE A 83 -5.58 -4.85 -3.43
N ILE A 84 -5.99 -5.47 -4.56
CA ILE A 84 -5.04 -5.96 -5.56
C ILE A 84 -4.24 -4.82 -6.17
N LEU A 85 -4.88 -3.71 -6.50
CA LEU A 85 -4.21 -2.53 -7.04
C LEU A 85 -3.23 -1.93 -6.04
N GLU A 86 -3.61 -1.79 -4.78
CA GLU A 86 -2.79 -1.23 -3.71
C GLU A 86 -1.53 -2.07 -3.44
N LEU A 87 -1.69 -3.39 -3.22
CA LEU A 87 -0.52 -4.26 -2.98
C LEU A 87 0.42 -4.35 -4.19
N SER A 88 -0.11 -4.20 -5.40
CA SER A 88 0.71 -4.20 -6.61
C SER A 88 1.35 -2.86 -6.87
N ALA A 89 0.65 -1.76 -6.55
CA ALA A 89 1.19 -0.41 -6.62
C ALA A 89 2.35 -0.23 -5.61
N TYR A 90 2.22 -0.76 -4.40
CA TYR A 90 3.35 -0.81 -3.45
C TYR A 90 4.58 -1.47 -4.07
N GLN A 91 4.41 -2.64 -4.69
CA GLN A 91 5.51 -3.37 -5.33
C GLN A 91 6.14 -2.59 -6.50
N ILE A 92 5.38 -1.74 -7.20
CA ILE A 92 5.85 -0.93 -8.33
C ILE A 92 6.51 0.36 -7.86
N LEU A 93 6.00 1.00 -6.81
CA LEU A 93 6.43 2.33 -6.36
C LEU A 93 7.53 2.30 -5.31
N CYS A 94 7.50 1.29 -4.43
CA CYS A 94 8.27 1.29 -3.18
C CYS A 94 9.20 0.08 -3.02
N ALA A 95 9.08 -0.97 -3.85
CA ALA A 95 9.85 -2.20 -3.66
C ALA A 95 10.91 -2.38 -4.76
N ASP A 96 12.16 -2.01 -4.48
CA ASP A 96 13.27 -2.02 -5.44
C ASP A 96 13.62 -3.40 -6.01
N ASN A 97 13.29 -4.48 -5.30
CA ASN A 97 13.71 -5.84 -5.65
C ASN A 97 12.63 -6.65 -6.39
N ILE A 98 11.51 -6.02 -6.79
CA ILE A 98 10.42 -6.69 -7.49
C ILE A 98 10.30 -6.13 -8.90
N PRO A 99 10.49 -6.95 -9.95
CA PRO A 99 10.28 -6.48 -11.31
C PRO A 99 8.82 -6.01 -11.50
N GLU A 100 8.63 -4.81 -12.03
CA GLU A 100 7.30 -4.21 -12.26
C GLU A 100 6.39 -5.12 -13.09
N SER A 101 6.95 -5.77 -14.12
CA SER A 101 6.22 -6.73 -14.94
C SER A 101 5.72 -7.95 -14.16
N ALA A 102 6.49 -8.39 -13.15
CA ALA A 102 6.09 -9.48 -12.27
C ALA A 102 4.92 -9.04 -11.36
N ALA A 103 4.99 -7.84 -10.80
CA ALA A 103 3.88 -7.28 -9.99
C ALA A 103 2.57 -7.23 -10.79
N VAL A 104 2.60 -6.75 -12.04
CA VAL A 104 1.42 -6.69 -12.93
C VAL A 104 0.90 -8.10 -13.25
N ASN A 105 1.78 -9.02 -13.66
CA ASN A 105 1.37 -10.36 -14.03
C ASN A 105 0.71 -11.12 -12.87
N GLU A 106 1.28 -11.00 -11.68
CA GLU A 106 0.72 -11.64 -10.50
C GLU A 106 -0.59 -10.99 -10.03
N ALA A 107 -0.75 -9.67 -10.18
CA ALA A 107 -2.02 -8.98 -9.95
C ALA A 107 -3.15 -9.51 -10.85
N VAL A 108 -2.86 -9.73 -12.13
CA VAL A 108 -3.81 -10.29 -13.08
C VAL A 108 -4.19 -11.72 -12.70
N LYS A 109 -3.21 -12.57 -12.36
CA LYS A 109 -3.46 -13.95 -11.89
C LYS A 109 -4.30 -13.95 -10.61
N LEU A 110 -3.97 -13.09 -9.65
CA LEU A 110 -4.71 -12.97 -8.40
C LEU A 110 -6.16 -12.55 -8.64
N THR A 111 -6.39 -11.65 -9.61
CA THR A 111 -7.74 -11.26 -10.04
C THR A 111 -8.53 -12.45 -10.59
N GLU A 112 -7.88 -13.33 -11.35
CA GLU A 112 -8.50 -14.56 -11.86
C GLU A 112 -8.76 -15.57 -10.74
N GLU A 113 -7.81 -15.77 -9.83
CA GLU A 113 -7.93 -16.67 -8.67
C GLU A 113 -9.10 -16.28 -7.74
N LEU A 114 -9.39 -14.99 -7.65
CA LEU A 114 -10.54 -14.47 -6.89
C LEU A 114 -11.86 -14.52 -7.66
N GLY A 115 -11.88 -15.14 -8.85
CA GLY A 115 -13.08 -15.29 -9.67
C GLY A 115 -13.51 -14.01 -10.41
N MET A 116 -12.68 -12.96 -10.40
CA MET A 116 -12.99 -11.66 -11.02
C MET A 116 -12.40 -11.50 -12.43
N VAL A 117 -12.44 -12.56 -13.22
CA VAL A 117 -11.82 -12.65 -14.56
C VAL A 117 -12.17 -11.47 -15.48
N LYS A 118 -13.42 -10.96 -15.40
CA LYS A 118 -13.88 -9.82 -16.20
C LYS A 118 -13.14 -8.51 -15.89
N LEU A 119 -12.52 -8.40 -14.71
CA LEU A 119 -11.81 -7.20 -14.24
C LEU A 119 -10.28 -7.27 -14.47
N LYS A 120 -9.76 -8.39 -14.96
CA LYS A 120 -8.32 -8.55 -15.23
C LYS A 120 -7.74 -7.51 -16.18
N GLY A 121 -8.49 -7.15 -17.22
CA GLY A 121 -8.11 -6.11 -18.18
C GLY A 121 -8.02 -4.72 -17.51
N PHE A 122 -8.94 -4.42 -16.61
CA PHE A 122 -8.92 -3.18 -15.81
C PHE A 122 -7.68 -3.13 -14.91
N VAL A 123 -7.42 -4.19 -14.12
CA VAL A 123 -6.25 -4.26 -13.25
C VAL A 123 -4.95 -4.11 -14.04
N ASN A 124 -4.82 -4.86 -15.15
CA ASN A 124 -3.64 -4.76 -16.02
C ASN A 124 -3.47 -3.34 -16.59
N GLY A 125 -4.56 -2.73 -17.05
CA GLY A 125 -4.55 -1.38 -17.61
C GLY A 125 -4.10 -0.32 -16.61
N VAL A 126 -4.66 -0.34 -15.39
CA VAL A 126 -4.30 0.61 -14.32
C VAL A 126 -2.83 0.46 -13.92
N LEU A 127 -2.36 -0.77 -13.67
CA LEU A 127 -0.98 -1.00 -13.22
C LEU A 127 0.05 -0.70 -14.31
N ARG A 128 -0.23 -1.02 -15.59
CA ARG A 128 0.67 -0.61 -16.70
C ARG A 128 0.69 0.90 -16.89
N ASN A 129 -0.45 1.58 -16.65
CA ASN A 129 -0.51 3.03 -16.69
C ASN A 129 0.28 3.64 -15.52
N LEU A 130 0.24 3.02 -14.33
CA LEU A 130 1.06 3.41 -13.19
C LEU A 130 2.56 3.35 -13.55
N ILE A 131 3.04 2.23 -14.06
CA ILE A 131 4.44 2.05 -14.48
C ILE A 131 4.86 3.16 -15.46
N ARG A 132 4.01 3.46 -16.44
CA ARG A 132 4.33 4.46 -17.48
C ARG A 132 4.33 5.88 -16.96
N LYS A 133 3.49 6.19 -15.97
CA LYS A 133 3.23 7.57 -15.53
C LYS A 133 3.74 7.90 -14.13
N LYS A 134 4.29 6.95 -13.39
CA LYS A 134 4.73 7.18 -12.01
C LYS A 134 5.69 8.37 -11.87
N ASP A 135 6.59 8.54 -12.82
CA ASP A 135 7.59 9.61 -12.82
C ASP A 135 7.02 10.97 -13.29
N GLU A 136 5.84 10.99 -13.91
CA GLU A 136 5.13 12.18 -14.34
C GLU A 136 4.15 12.71 -13.29
N ILE A 137 3.71 11.84 -12.35
CA ILE A 137 2.76 12.21 -11.30
C ILE A 137 3.49 13.00 -10.24
N GLN A 138 3.20 14.31 -10.19
CA GLN A 138 3.72 15.20 -9.16
C GLN A 138 2.95 15.02 -7.85
N LEU A 139 3.68 15.07 -6.74
CA LEU A 139 3.09 15.19 -5.40
C LEU A 139 2.30 16.49 -5.27
N PRO A 140 1.44 16.64 -4.25
CA PRO A 140 0.79 17.91 -3.96
C PRO A 140 1.81 19.07 -3.89
N SER A 141 1.39 20.29 -4.25
CA SER A 141 2.25 21.48 -4.15
C SER A 141 2.74 21.68 -2.72
N GLU A 142 4.00 22.09 -2.56
CA GLU A 142 4.57 22.48 -1.27
C GLU A 142 3.86 23.71 -0.66
N ASP A 143 3.15 24.50 -1.47
CA ASP A 143 2.26 25.57 -0.96
C ASP A 143 1.12 25.00 -0.10
N ASN A 144 0.68 23.77 -0.38
CA ASN A 144 -0.21 23.01 0.48
C ASN A 144 0.62 22.00 1.30
N TYR A 145 1.44 22.54 2.18
CA TYR A 145 2.46 21.80 2.91
C TYR A 145 1.93 20.55 3.64
N LYS A 146 0.77 20.65 4.27
CA LYS A 146 0.16 19.53 4.97
C LYS A 146 -0.24 18.38 4.03
N ASP A 147 -0.78 18.70 2.85
CA ASP A 147 -1.11 17.70 1.84
C ASP A 147 0.16 17.06 1.27
N PHE A 148 1.19 17.91 1.05
CA PHE A 148 2.49 17.42 0.58
C PHE A 148 3.11 16.43 1.56
N ILE A 149 3.22 16.77 2.84
CA ILE A 149 3.77 15.90 3.88
C ILE A 149 2.93 14.61 4.03
N SER A 150 1.60 14.76 4.10
CA SER A 150 0.69 13.63 4.22
C SER A 150 0.89 12.61 3.11
N VAL A 151 0.99 13.04 1.87
CA VAL A 151 1.17 12.13 0.73
C VAL A 151 2.59 11.61 0.66
N LYS A 152 3.60 12.48 0.84
CA LYS A 152 5.03 12.13 0.72
C LYS A 152 5.44 11.03 1.70
N TYR A 153 4.99 11.16 2.95
CA TYR A 153 5.33 10.24 4.04
C TYR A 153 4.20 9.29 4.44
N SER A 154 3.09 9.33 3.73
CA SER A 154 1.90 8.50 3.99
C SER A 154 1.33 8.65 5.41
N ILE A 155 1.36 9.86 5.98
CA ILE A 155 0.90 10.19 7.33
C ILE A 155 -0.51 10.79 7.26
N GLN A 156 -1.41 10.33 8.14
CA GLN A 156 -2.76 10.88 8.23
C GLN A 156 -2.74 12.34 8.67
N LYS A 157 -3.62 13.16 8.08
CA LYS A 157 -3.64 14.61 8.34
C LYS A 157 -3.98 14.97 9.78
N ASP A 158 -4.81 14.18 10.44
CA ASP A 158 -5.14 14.36 11.85
C ASP A 158 -3.92 14.16 12.76
N ILE A 159 -3.01 13.26 12.41
CA ILE A 159 -1.72 13.10 13.11
C ILE A 159 -0.85 14.34 12.88
N LEU A 160 -0.79 14.86 11.64
CA LEU A 160 -0.08 16.09 11.34
C LEU A 160 -0.65 17.30 12.08
N ASP A 161 -1.99 17.35 12.27
CA ASP A 161 -2.64 18.37 13.08
C ASP A 161 -2.21 18.31 14.56
N ILE A 162 -2.11 17.11 15.12
CA ILE A 162 -1.63 16.90 16.50
C ILE A 162 -0.17 17.36 16.64
N TRP A 163 0.69 16.98 15.69
CA TRP A 163 2.09 17.38 15.71
C TRP A 163 2.28 18.88 15.54
N GLU A 164 1.55 19.50 14.61
CA GLU A 164 1.60 20.95 14.42
C GLU A 164 1.17 21.72 15.68
N ASN A 165 0.14 21.23 16.37
CA ASN A 165 -0.30 21.83 17.62
C ASN A 165 0.73 21.63 18.77
N ALA A 166 1.38 20.48 18.80
CA ALA A 166 2.44 20.22 19.78
C ALA A 166 3.64 21.14 19.55
N LEU A 167 4.08 21.30 18.29
CA LEU A 167 5.16 22.21 17.91
C LEU A 167 4.86 23.67 18.27
N LYS A 168 3.63 24.15 18.06
CA LYS A 168 3.22 25.54 18.40
C LYS A 168 3.23 25.80 19.91
N ASN A 169 3.08 24.77 20.73
CA ASN A 169 3.03 24.87 22.20
C ASN A 169 4.37 24.54 22.89
N SER A 170 5.40 24.16 22.14
CA SER A 170 6.75 23.93 22.67
C SER A 170 7.49 25.26 22.71
N ASP A 171 8.01 25.62 23.91
CA ASP A 171 8.87 26.79 24.14
C ASP A 171 10.33 26.55 23.68
N ASP A 172 10.65 25.40 23.14
CA ASP A 172 12.00 25.00 22.75
C ASP A 172 12.39 25.57 21.38
N SER A 173 13.52 26.27 21.38
CA SER A 173 14.16 26.83 20.18
C SER A 173 14.77 25.77 19.21
N GLU A 174 14.69 24.50 19.53
CA GLU A 174 15.09 23.34 18.72
C GLU A 174 13.87 22.60 18.15
N VAL A 175 12.89 23.33 17.66
CA VAL A 175 11.67 22.70 17.10
C VAL A 175 11.98 22.10 15.74
N GLU A 176 11.98 20.76 15.70
CA GLU A 176 11.98 20.00 14.45
C GLU A 176 10.81 20.45 13.55
N SER A 177 11.06 20.60 12.26
CA SER A 177 9.97 20.86 11.30
C SER A 177 9.07 19.62 11.17
N LEU A 178 7.82 19.82 10.71
CA LEU A 178 6.93 18.69 10.40
C LEU A 178 7.56 17.69 9.40
N ASP A 179 8.41 18.19 8.48
CA ASP A 179 9.11 17.33 7.51
C ASP A 179 10.17 16.46 8.20
N GLU A 180 10.86 17.00 9.20
CA GLU A 180 11.85 16.24 9.99
C GLU A 180 11.17 15.17 10.87
N LEU A 181 10.09 15.52 11.56
CA LEU A 181 9.29 14.56 12.29
C LEU A 181 8.74 13.45 11.39
N ALA A 182 8.20 13.82 10.24
CA ALA A 182 7.64 12.88 9.28
C ALA A 182 8.69 11.95 8.65
N ARG A 183 9.92 12.42 8.49
CA ARG A 183 11.04 11.64 7.94
C ARG A 183 11.54 10.59 8.92
N ASN A 184 11.44 10.84 10.22
CA ASN A 184 11.93 9.99 11.30
C ASN A 184 10.88 8.97 11.80
N THR A 185 9.68 8.93 11.19
CA THR A 185 8.59 8.01 11.51
C THR A 185 8.56 6.82 10.57
#